data_368b18b80a65e61de429706d0d629d03
#
_entry.id   368b18b80a65e61de429706d0d629d03
#
_cell.length_a   1.000
_cell.length_b   1.000
_cell.length_c   1.000
_cell.angle_alpha   90.00
_cell.angle_beta   90.00
_cell.angle_gamma   90.00
#
_symmetry.space_group_name_H-M   'P 1'
#
loop_
_entity.id
_entity.type
_entity.pdbx_description
1 polymer ?
#
loop_
_entity_poly.entity_id
_entity_poly.type
_entity_poly.pdbx_seq_one_letter_code
_entity_poly.pdbx_strand_id
1 'polypeptide(L)'
;PCAIIRYTVKNIADCPTKVSLVGTLPNASGFEGYDVIENLKLADSVKNEYREFDDVKGLYYSPEHLKEDHLRYGNMAILTSGSNVTYKTQWFDGEWVDGIQDFWDDFTSDGLLEKETVSDSVGCEFAQFHNFSFLKRREKIGSIGAWEELQPGEERTFEFVITWYFPN
;
A
#
# COMPACT_ATOMS: atom_id res chain seq x y z
N PRO A 1 9.36 -14.69 -8.61
CA PRO A 1 9.59 -14.90 -7.18
C PRO A 1 8.42 -14.35 -6.35
N CYS A 2 8.19 -14.91 -5.15
CA CYS A 2 7.19 -14.44 -4.22
C CYS A 2 7.63 -14.66 -2.76
N ALA A 3 7.02 -13.91 -1.86
CA ALA A 3 7.09 -14.09 -0.42
C ALA A 3 5.68 -14.30 0.14
N ILE A 4 5.51 -15.31 1.00
CA ILE A 4 4.25 -15.60 1.65
C ILE A 4 4.38 -15.28 3.13
N ILE A 5 3.49 -14.45 3.64
CA ILE A 5 3.47 -13.99 5.02
C ILE A 5 2.17 -14.47 5.65
N ARG A 6 2.26 -15.17 6.78
CA ARG A 6 1.10 -15.69 7.51
C ARG A 6 1.09 -15.18 8.94
N TYR A 7 -0.07 -14.67 9.35
CA TYR A 7 -0.33 -14.30 10.74
C TYR A 7 -1.52 -15.08 11.26
N THR A 8 -1.33 -15.82 12.33
CA THR A 8 -2.42 -16.48 13.03
C THR A 8 -2.82 -15.65 14.25
N VAL A 9 -4.09 -15.28 14.30
CA VAL A 9 -4.67 -14.45 15.37
C VAL A 9 -5.75 -15.26 16.08
N LYS A 10 -5.74 -15.20 17.42
CA LYS A 10 -6.75 -15.83 18.27
C LYS A 10 -7.50 -14.78 19.07
N ASN A 11 -8.82 -14.84 19.04
CA ASN A 11 -9.65 -14.02 19.93
C ASN A 11 -9.57 -14.57 21.37
N ILE A 12 -8.95 -13.82 22.27
CA ILE A 12 -8.83 -14.17 23.70
C ILE A 12 -9.85 -13.41 24.58
N ALA A 13 -10.68 -12.55 23.97
CA ALA A 13 -11.77 -11.88 24.66
C ALA A 13 -12.96 -12.83 24.86
N ASP A 14 -13.88 -12.45 25.70
CA ASP A 14 -15.13 -13.16 26.00
C ASP A 14 -16.30 -12.76 25.09
N CYS A 15 -16.05 -11.90 24.11
CA CYS A 15 -17.03 -11.40 23.13
C CYS A 15 -16.50 -11.52 21.70
N PRO A 16 -17.40 -11.56 20.69
CA PRO A 16 -16.99 -11.48 19.29
C PRO A 16 -16.17 -10.22 19.03
N THR A 17 -15.06 -10.38 18.30
CA THR A 17 -14.12 -9.29 18.04
C THR A 17 -13.77 -9.23 16.56
N LYS A 18 -13.92 -8.07 15.95
CA LYS A 18 -13.45 -7.81 14.58
C LYS A 18 -11.93 -7.67 14.61
N VAL A 19 -11.27 -8.41 13.77
CA VAL A 19 -9.81 -8.37 13.58
C VAL A 19 -9.50 -8.02 12.14
N SER A 20 -8.67 -7.01 11.96
CA SER A 20 -8.18 -6.59 10.65
C SER A 20 -6.66 -6.62 10.62
N LEU A 21 -6.08 -7.17 9.55
CA LEU A 21 -4.65 -7.10 9.27
C LEU A 21 -4.44 -6.41 7.93
N VAL A 22 -3.46 -5.53 7.87
CA VAL A 22 -3.14 -4.76 6.66
C VAL A 22 -1.69 -4.96 6.27
N GLY A 23 -1.48 -5.29 5.00
CA GLY A 23 -0.17 -5.26 4.35
C GLY A 23 -0.02 -3.99 3.52
N THR A 24 1.11 -3.33 3.66
CA THR A 24 1.44 -2.09 2.96
C THR A 24 2.71 -2.27 2.15
N LEU A 25 2.70 -1.77 0.92
CA LEU A 25 3.84 -1.88 0.02
C LEU A 25 3.99 -0.60 -0.81
N PRO A 26 5.20 0.01 -0.87
CA PRO A 26 5.47 1.07 -1.83
C PRO A 26 5.61 0.51 -3.25
N ASN A 27 5.18 1.27 -4.25
CA ASN A 27 5.41 0.91 -5.65
C ASN A 27 6.87 1.20 -6.03
N ALA A 28 7.68 0.16 -6.14
CA ALA A 28 9.08 0.25 -6.54
C ALA A 28 9.28 0.05 -8.06
N SER A 29 8.22 -0.01 -8.85
CA SER A 29 8.32 -0.15 -10.32
C SER A 29 8.96 1.09 -10.94
N GLY A 30 9.98 0.90 -11.77
CA GLY A 30 10.67 2.00 -12.44
C GLY A 30 11.55 2.86 -11.53
N PHE A 31 11.91 2.37 -10.35
CA PHE A 31 12.73 3.08 -9.39
C PHE A 31 14.12 3.45 -9.94
N GLU A 32 14.54 4.70 -9.81
CA GLU A 32 15.82 5.22 -10.31
C GLU A 32 16.95 5.23 -9.28
N GLY A 33 16.68 4.85 -8.05
CA GLY A 33 17.63 4.92 -6.94
C GLY A 33 17.42 6.15 -6.05
N TYR A 34 18.09 6.17 -4.92
CA TYR A 34 18.11 7.31 -4.02
C TYR A 34 19.20 8.28 -4.45
N ASP A 35 18.83 9.47 -4.87
CA ASP A 35 19.72 10.62 -4.81
C ASP A 35 19.51 11.32 -3.48
N VAL A 36 20.48 11.20 -2.60
CA VAL A 36 20.40 11.70 -1.21
C VAL A 36 20.38 13.23 -1.14
N ILE A 37 20.70 13.92 -2.22
CA ILE A 37 20.92 15.37 -2.19
C ILE A 37 19.98 16.16 -3.11
N GLU A 38 19.51 15.61 -4.21
CA GLU A 38 18.81 16.44 -5.20
C GLU A 38 17.45 15.97 -5.66
N ASN A 39 16.98 14.86 -5.34
CA ASN A 39 15.63 14.39 -5.71
C ASN A 39 15.56 12.87 -5.68
N LEU A 40 14.73 12.35 -4.83
CA LEU A 40 14.06 11.07 -5.09
C LEU A 40 13.38 11.18 -6.47
N LYS A 41 14.09 10.83 -7.51
CA LYS A 41 13.48 10.58 -8.82
C LYS A 41 12.84 9.21 -8.78
N LEU A 42 11.74 9.11 -8.07
CA LEU A 42 10.82 8.03 -8.31
C LEU A 42 10.34 8.14 -9.75
N ALA A 43 10.07 7.02 -10.38
CA ALA A 43 9.46 7.02 -11.69
C ALA A 43 8.30 8.00 -11.69
N ASP A 44 8.34 9.01 -12.54
CA ASP A 44 7.39 10.12 -12.57
C ASP A 44 5.93 9.66 -12.79
N SER A 45 5.72 8.38 -13.08
CA SER A 45 4.43 7.77 -13.33
C SER A 45 4.44 6.29 -12.99
N VAL A 46 3.91 5.98 -11.84
CA VAL A 46 3.61 4.60 -11.44
C VAL A 46 2.14 4.48 -11.08
N LYS A 47 1.57 3.30 -11.27
CA LYS A 47 0.16 3.01 -11.07
C LYS A 47 -0.03 1.89 -10.07
N ASN A 48 -0.94 2.09 -9.13
CA ASN A 48 -1.42 1.08 -8.22
C ASN A 48 -2.87 0.76 -8.57
N GLU A 49 -3.18 -0.49 -8.86
CA GLU A 49 -4.51 -0.94 -9.25
C GLU A 49 -5.00 -2.07 -8.36
N TYR A 50 -6.22 -1.96 -7.87
CA TYR A 50 -6.88 -3.09 -7.23
C TYR A 50 -7.35 -4.08 -8.31
N ARG A 51 -7.06 -5.36 -8.10
CA ARG A 51 -7.45 -6.46 -8.99
C ARG A 51 -7.95 -7.66 -8.20
N GLU A 52 -8.90 -8.37 -8.78
CA GLU A 52 -9.44 -9.63 -8.26
C GLU A 52 -9.25 -10.72 -9.30
N PHE A 53 -8.79 -11.88 -8.86
CA PHE A 53 -8.64 -13.08 -9.67
C PHE A 53 -9.08 -14.30 -8.84
N ASP A 54 -10.18 -14.93 -9.20
CA ASP A 54 -10.74 -16.07 -8.47
C ASP A 54 -10.79 -15.79 -6.95
N ASP A 55 -10.03 -16.55 -6.17
CA ASP A 55 -9.98 -16.42 -4.71
C ASP A 55 -8.92 -15.45 -4.20
N VAL A 56 -8.20 -14.75 -5.09
CA VAL A 56 -7.10 -13.85 -4.73
C VAL A 56 -7.44 -12.42 -5.11
N LYS A 57 -7.23 -11.51 -4.18
CA LYS A 57 -7.47 -10.07 -4.33
C LYS A 57 -6.21 -9.30 -3.96
N GLY A 58 -5.93 -8.21 -4.63
CA GLY A 58 -4.74 -7.48 -4.32
C GLY A 58 -4.52 -6.17 -5.05
N LEU A 59 -3.41 -5.53 -4.71
CA LEU A 59 -2.90 -4.37 -5.41
C LEU A 59 -1.80 -4.79 -6.37
N TYR A 60 -1.95 -4.40 -7.61
CA TYR A 60 -0.95 -4.54 -8.66
C TYR A 60 -0.24 -3.21 -8.89
N TYR A 61 1.06 -3.25 -8.92
CA TYR A 61 1.95 -2.10 -9.03
C TYR A 61 2.72 -2.18 -10.35
N SER A 62 2.65 -1.13 -11.16
CA SER A 62 3.30 -1.08 -12.45
C SER A 62 3.81 0.33 -12.78
N PRO A 63 4.81 0.46 -13.65
CA PRO A 63 5.15 1.75 -14.26
C PRO A 63 4.10 2.10 -15.34
N GLU A 64 3.78 3.38 -15.51
CA GLU A 64 2.83 3.82 -16.55
C GLU A 64 3.48 3.98 -17.94
N HIS A 65 4.73 4.46 -17.97
CA HIS A 65 5.37 4.87 -19.21
C HIS A 65 6.60 4.05 -19.61
N LEU A 66 7.01 3.07 -18.79
CA LEU A 66 8.12 2.20 -19.15
C LEU A 66 7.61 1.00 -19.97
N LYS A 67 8.28 0.73 -21.07
CA LYS A 67 8.07 -0.48 -21.88
C LYS A 67 8.80 -1.67 -21.27
N GLU A 68 8.37 -2.88 -21.62
CA GLU A 68 8.93 -4.13 -21.08
C GLU A 68 10.41 -4.33 -21.37
N ASP A 69 10.94 -3.71 -22.44
CA ASP A 69 12.35 -3.75 -22.82
C ASP A 69 13.22 -2.72 -22.09
N HIS A 70 12.60 -1.87 -21.24
CA HIS A 70 13.35 -0.86 -20.49
C HIS A 70 14.02 -1.48 -19.27
N LEU A 71 15.30 -1.15 -19.01
CA LEU A 71 16.09 -1.71 -17.90
C LEU A 71 15.44 -1.60 -16.52
N ARG A 72 14.60 -0.60 -16.31
CA ARG A 72 13.90 -0.34 -15.05
C ARG A 72 12.45 -0.81 -15.06
N TYR A 73 12.05 -1.53 -16.11
CA TYR A 73 10.72 -2.11 -16.15
C TYR A 73 10.58 -3.21 -15.09
N GLY A 74 9.44 -3.24 -14.44
CA GLY A 74 9.08 -4.27 -13.52
C GLY A 74 7.69 -4.04 -12.97
N ASN A 75 7.15 -5.05 -12.33
CA ASN A 75 5.88 -4.96 -11.63
C ASN A 75 5.92 -5.74 -10.33
N MET A 76 5.00 -5.43 -9.47
CA MET A 76 4.85 -6.06 -8.15
C MET A 76 3.37 -6.25 -7.85
N ALA A 77 3.07 -7.09 -6.87
CA ALA A 77 1.75 -7.15 -6.28
C ALA A 77 1.83 -7.52 -4.81
N ILE A 78 0.87 -7.03 -4.03
CA ILE A 78 0.54 -7.55 -2.72
C ILE A 78 -0.88 -8.10 -2.75
N LEU A 79 -1.05 -9.33 -2.34
CA LEU A 79 -2.26 -10.11 -2.51
C LEU A 79 -2.70 -10.71 -1.17
N THR A 80 -4.00 -10.97 -1.03
CA THR A 80 -4.58 -11.76 0.06
C THR A 80 -5.67 -12.68 -0.48
N SER A 81 -5.87 -13.82 0.18
CA SER A 81 -6.97 -14.76 -0.11
C SER A 81 -8.18 -14.57 0.78
N GLY A 82 -8.20 -13.53 1.62
CA GLY A 82 -9.33 -13.23 2.50
C GLY A 82 -10.62 -12.94 1.74
N SER A 83 -11.76 -13.39 2.27
CA SER A 83 -13.09 -13.11 1.68
C SER A 83 -13.50 -11.65 1.90
N ASN A 84 -13.21 -11.11 3.08
CA ASN A 84 -13.48 -9.71 3.41
C ASN A 84 -12.21 -8.90 3.24
N VAL A 85 -12.18 -8.05 2.23
CA VAL A 85 -11.01 -7.26 1.86
C VAL A 85 -11.33 -5.77 1.92
N THR A 86 -10.37 -5.02 2.42
CA THR A 86 -10.34 -3.57 2.40
C THR A 86 -9.02 -3.12 1.77
N TYR A 87 -9.01 -1.98 1.08
CA TYR A 87 -7.80 -1.51 0.43
C TYR A 87 -7.79 0.01 0.22
N LYS A 88 -6.57 0.53 0.12
CA LYS A 88 -6.28 1.92 -0.27
C LYS A 88 -5.22 1.85 -1.38
N THR A 89 -5.58 2.25 -2.59
CA THR A 89 -4.67 2.15 -3.75
C THR A 89 -3.48 3.08 -3.63
N GLN A 90 -3.68 4.21 -2.96
CA GLN A 90 -2.63 5.19 -2.72
C GLN A 90 -2.86 5.88 -1.39
N TRP A 91 -1.80 6.00 -0.61
CA TRP A 91 -1.78 6.84 0.58
C TRP A 91 -1.83 8.32 0.20
N PHE A 92 -2.29 9.14 1.13
CA PHE A 92 -2.20 10.58 0.98
C PHE A 92 -0.76 11.02 0.72
N ASP A 93 -0.55 11.78 -0.37
CA ASP A 93 0.76 12.31 -0.76
C ASP A 93 0.96 13.69 -0.12
N GLY A 94 1.16 13.67 1.19
CA GLY A 94 1.43 14.85 1.98
C GLY A 94 2.92 15.07 2.20
N GLU A 95 3.22 16.05 3.03
CA GLU A 95 4.59 16.33 3.45
C GLU A 95 4.93 15.58 4.74
N TRP A 96 6.20 15.27 4.96
CA TRP A 96 6.70 14.60 6.17
C TRP A 96 5.99 13.26 6.42
N VAL A 97 5.16 13.24 7.45
CA VAL A 97 4.46 12.05 7.96
C VAL A 97 2.96 12.08 7.68
N ASP A 98 2.47 13.04 6.92
CA ASP A 98 1.04 13.25 6.70
C ASP A 98 0.34 12.00 6.12
N GLY A 99 1.01 11.30 5.19
CA GLY A 99 0.48 10.05 4.65
C GLY A 99 0.35 8.93 5.67
N ILE A 100 1.26 8.83 6.64
CA ILE A 100 1.17 7.88 7.75
C ILE A 100 0.04 8.28 8.70
N GLN A 101 -0.10 9.56 8.99
CA GLN A 101 -1.14 10.07 9.87
C GLN A 101 -2.53 9.81 9.27
N ASP A 102 -2.72 10.17 7.99
CA ASP A 102 -3.96 9.90 7.24
C ASP A 102 -4.30 8.38 7.24
N PHE A 103 -3.32 7.53 6.97
CA PHE A 103 -3.50 6.09 7.01
C PHE A 103 -3.93 5.58 8.39
N TRP A 104 -3.31 6.09 9.48
CA TRP A 104 -3.65 5.66 10.83
C TRP A 104 -5.01 6.19 11.28
N ASP A 105 -5.35 7.42 10.96
CA ASP A 105 -6.64 8.02 11.29
C ASP A 105 -7.77 7.27 10.58
N ASP A 106 -7.59 6.90 9.30
CA ASP A 106 -8.50 6.06 8.53
C ASP A 106 -8.64 4.67 9.17
N PHE A 107 -7.55 3.92 9.27
CA PHE A 107 -7.56 2.53 9.70
C PHE A 107 -8.01 2.34 11.16
N THR A 108 -7.64 3.24 12.06
CA THR A 108 -8.01 3.11 13.48
C THR A 108 -9.46 3.51 13.79
N SER A 109 -10.15 4.16 12.85
CA SER A 109 -11.54 4.57 13.02
C SER A 109 -12.49 3.37 13.12
N ASP A 110 -12.31 2.36 12.24
CA ASP A 110 -13.20 1.19 12.18
C ASP A 110 -12.48 -0.11 11.79
N GLY A 111 -11.16 -0.08 11.58
CA GLY A 111 -10.34 -1.21 11.15
C GLY A 111 -10.45 -1.52 9.67
N LEU A 112 -10.95 -0.60 8.85
CA LEU A 112 -11.02 -0.72 7.40
C LEU A 112 -10.22 0.41 6.74
N LEU A 113 -10.03 0.31 5.45
CA LEU A 113 -9.35 1.31 4.64
C LEU A 113 -10.34 1.96 3.69
N GLU A 114 -10.34 3.27 3.60
CA GLU A 114 -11.08 4.01 2.59
C GLU A 114 -10.44 3.81 1.21
N LYS A 115 -11.26 3.44 0.23
CA LYS A 115 -10.81 3.13 -1.15
C LYS A 115 -10.28 4.35 -1.88
N GLU A 116 -10.87 5.50 -1.61
CA GLU A 116 -10.53 6.76 -2.25
C GLU A 116 -9.52 7.50 -1.38
N THR A 117 -8.38 7.72 -1.95
CA THR A 117 -7.50 8.77 -1.45
C THR A 117 -8.16 10.09 -1.76
N VAL A 118 -8.30 10.97 -0.80
CA VAL A 118 -8.52 12.38 -1.12
C VAL A 118 -7.28 12.82 -1.87
N SER A 119 -7.33 12.64 -3.19
CA SER A 119 -6.28 13.07 -4.07
C SER A 119 -6.30 14.58 -4.12
N ASP A 120 -5.15 15.07 -4.26
CA ASP A 120 -4.77 16.38 -4.66
C ASP A 120 -4.56 17.39 -3.55
N SER A 121 -3.28 17.49 -3.30
CA SER A 121 -2.63 18.79 -3.42
C SER A 121 -3.50 19.95 -2.93
N VAL A 122 -4.03 19.84 -1.74
CA VAL A 122 -3.86 21.05 -0.96
C VAL A 122 -2.32 21.15 -0.86
N GLY A 123 -1.71 21.54 -1.96
CA GLY A 123 -0.30 21.86 -1.99
C GLY A 123 -0.13 22.80 -0.84
N CYS A 124 0.52 22.30 0.19
CA CYS A 124 0.71 23.12 1.35
C CYS A 124 1.41 24.37 0.84
N GLU A 125 0.74 25.52 0.92
CA GLU A 125 1.33 26.83 0.52
C GLU A 125 2.68 26.99 1.19
N PHE A 126 2.89 26.30 2.31
CA PHE A 126 4.14 26.24 3.05
C PHE A 126 5.29 25.63 2.25
N ALA A 127 5.08 24.60 1.44
CA ALA A 127 6.13 24.01 0.58
C ALA A 127 6.55 24.96 -0.55
N GLN A 128 5.60 25.72 -1.08
CA GLN A 128 5.88 26.75 -2.08
C GLN A 128 6.71 27.91 -1.50
N PHE A 129 6.49 28.23 -0.23
CA PHE A 129 7.21 29.33 0.44
C PHE A 129 8.67 29.01 0.78
N HIS A 130 8.98 27.73 1.03
CA HIS A 130 10.29 27.37 1.58
C HIS A 130 11.18 26.54 0.66
N ASN A 131 10.74 26.23 -0.55
CA ASN A 131 11.52 25.43 -1.51
C ASN A 131 11.92 24.03 -0.97
N PHE A 132 11.17 23.49 -0.02
CA PHE A 132 11.40 22.18 0.58
C PHE A 132 10.83 21.04 -0.26
N SER A 133 11.04 21.10 -1.57
CA SER A 133 10.56 20.05 -2.51
C SER A 133 11.12 18.65 -2.21
N PHE A 134 12.21 18.57 -1.43
CA PHE A 134 12.81 17.31 -1.03
C PHE A 134 12.02 16.58 0.07
N LEU A 135 11.07 17.24 0.73
CA LEU A 135 10.23 16.62 1.76
C LEU A 135 8.97 15.98 1.18
N LYS A 136 8.65 16.23 -0.07
CA LYS A 136 7.50 15.64 -0.74
C LYS A 136 7.80 14.16 -1.03
N ARG A 137 7.11 13.26 -0.33
CA ARG A 137 7.13 11.86 -0.68
C ARG A 137 6.48 11.69 -2.05
N ARG A 138 7.21 11.10 -2.98
CA ARG A 138 6.70 10.76 -4.32
C ARG A 138 6.42 9.27 -4.45
N GLU A 139 6.47 8.54 -3.35
CA GLU A 139 6.20 7.11 -3.31
C GLU A 139 4.71 6.87 -3.34
N LYS A 140 4.23 6.19 -4.35
CA LYS A 140 2.86 5.67 -4.36
C LYS A 140 2.81 4.42 -3.49
N ILE A 141 2.35 4.58 -2.26
CA ILE A 141 2.17 3.50 -1.29
C ILE A 141 0.73 3.04 -1.35
N GLY A 142 0.53 1.73 -1.47
CA GLY A 142 -0.78 1.11 -1.39
C GLY A 142 -0.89 0.14 -0.22
N SER A 143 -2.09 -0.06 0.27
CA SER A 143 -2.39 -0.98 1.36
C SER A 143 -3.56 -1.88 1.01
N ILE A 144 -3.46 -3.15 1.39
CA ILE A 144 -4.55 -4.11 1.32
C ILE A 144 -4.69 -4.82 2.65
N GLY A 145 -5.92 -4.96 3.13
CA GLY A 145 -6.25 -5.62 4.37
C GLY A 145 -7.28 -6.72 4.19
N ALA A 146 -7.21 -7.71 5.06
CA ALA A 146 -8.25 -8.71 5.25
C ALA A 146 -8.79 -8.60 6.67
N TRP A 147 -10.09 -8.83 6.84
CA TRP A 147 -10.72 -8.77 8.14
C TRP A 147 -11.75 -9.88 8.36
N GLU A 148 -11.90 -10.29 9.61
CA GLU A 148 -12.85 -11.30 10.04
C GLU A 148 -13.40 -10.94 11.43
N GLU A 149 -14.63 -11.40 11.72
CA GLU A 149 -15.17 -11.38 13.07
C GLU A 149 -14.93 -12.74 13.72
N LEU A 150 -14.12 -12.76 14.77
CA LEU A 150 -13.75 -13.98 15.48
C LEU A 150 -14.60 -14.14 16.74
N GLN A 151 -15.19 -15.32 16.93
CA GLN A 151 -15.86 -15.69 18.16
C GLN A 151 -14.87 -15.88 19.30
N PRO A 152 -15.31 -15.83 20.58
CA PRO A 152 -14.43 -16.12 21.72
C PRO A 152 -13.67 -17.46 21.55
N GLY A 153 -12.35 -17.41 21.64
CA GLY A 153 -11.49 -18.56 21.48
C GLY A 153 -11.20 -18.98 20.02
N GLU A 154 -11.88 -18.39 19.06
CA GLU A 154 -11.64 -18.69 17.63
C GLU A 154 -10.26 -18.19 17.18
N GLU A 155 -9.67 -18.94 16.26
CA GLU A 155 -8.38 -18.64 15.65
C GLU A 155 -8.51 -18.58 14.14
N ARG A 156 -7.84 -17.61 13.51
CA ARG A 156 -7.82 -17.42 12.07
C ARG A 156 -6.41 -17.08 11.58
N THR A 157 -6.05 -17.66 10.45
CA THR A 157 -4.81 -17.31 9.75
C THR A 157 -5.09 -16.39 8.58
N PHE A 158 -4.44 -15.24 8.59
CA PHE A 158 -4.42 -14.28 7.48
C PHE A 158 -3.16 -14.50 6.66
N GLU A 159 -3.31 -14.53 5.35
CA GLU A 159 -2.21 -14.72 4.42
C GLU A 159 -2.07 -13.53 3.48
N PHE A 160 -0.83 -13.05 3.34
CA PHE A 160 -0.44 -12.06 2.33
C PHE A 160 0.65 -12.65 1.45
N VAL A 161 0.57 -12.36 0.16
CA VAL A 161 1.57 -12.79 -0.82
C VAL A 161 2.12 -11.56 -1.51
N ILE A 162 3.43 -11.36 -1.45
CA ILE A 162 4.13 -10.34 -2.21
C ILE A 162 4.77 -11.02 -3.40
N THR A 163 4.51 -10.53 -4.62
CA THR A 163 5.14 -11.01 -5.84
C THR A 163 5.85 -9.86 -6.54
N TRP A 164 6.88 -10.18 -7.30
CA TRP A 164 7.58 -9.18 -8.12
C TRP A 164 8.18 -9.81 -9.37
N TYR A 165 8.29 -8.98 -10.40
CA TYR A 165 8.89 -9.32 -11.67
C TYR A 165 9.71 -8.14 -12.18
N PHE A 166 11.02 -8.27 -12.15
CA PHE A 166 11.99 -7.33 -12.67
C PHE A 166 12.90 -8.10 -13.64
N PRO A 167 12.59 -8.11 -14.94
CA PRO A 167 13.22 -9.00 -15.92
C PRO A 167 14.65 -8.59 -16.32
N ASN A 168 15.07 -7.35 -16.06
CA ASN A 168 16.32 -6.77 -16.55
C ASN A 168 17.32 -6.48 -15.44
#